data_d30df30f0e42cba20030f63861d36842
#
_entry.id   d30df30f0e42cba20030f63861d36842
#
_cell.length_a   1.000
_cell.length_b   1.000
_cell.length_c   1.000
_cell.angle_alpha   90.00
_cell.angle_beta   90.00
_cell.angle_gamma   90.00
#
_symmetry.space_group_name_H-M   'P 1'
#
loop_
_entity.id
_entity.type
_entity.pdbx_description
1 polymer ?
#
loop_
_entity_poly.entity_id
_entity_poly.type
_entity_poly.pdbx_seq_one_letter_code
_entity_poly.pdbx_strand_id
1 'polypeptide(L)'
;MPSTSNDHGRAFECMLVDCLLHDFLNLNQTENCIRCQLRDREKIAALSTDIRHDMLNGSQIISNWIISILNTHTTYEIDRLDDTAAMVGDVTDICIYNNQQHKRYNFSVKYNHNATKHQRIPALMQALGFEKNSREDILYRQRYENIKNNILAEIAHSFPGAEQYSEIKSQNPTYIDEKIYFPLCTFYKNSINDNLNRETLQNLFKFLVGNVGFYKCINFPRYVEIMDFTNISIPTECRIYLNNNSHIRIEFNNGFILDMRLHTASSSFSGLSLKFDTQILEYPESMEKIIYNK
;
A
#
# COMPACT_ATOMS: atom_id res chain seq x y z
N MET A 1 19.19 -10.13 -2.10
CA MET A 1 18.93 -9.76 -0.68
C MET A 1 17.45 -9.37 -0.58
N PRO A 2 16.72 -9.76 0.48
CA PRO A 2 15.37 -9.25 0.72
C PRO A 2 15.44 -7.71 0.82
N SER A 3 14.37 -7.05 0.44
CA SER A 3 14.30 -5.58 0.48
C SER A 3 14.39 -5.11 1.93
N THR A 4 15.40 -4.35 2.28
CA THR A 4 15.58 -3.73 3.61
C THR A 4 14.36 -2.94 4.06
N SER A 5 13.58 -2.37 3.12
CA SER A 5 12.33 -1.64 3.38
C SER A 5 11.24 -2.52 4.01
N ASN A 6 11.06 -3.76 3.53
CA ASN A 6 10.06 -4.67 4.10
C ASN A 6 10.46 -5.13 5.52
N ASP A 7 11.75 -5.36 5.74
CA ASP A 7 12.24 -5.76 7.05
C ASP A 7 12.12 -4.63 8.07
N HIS A 8 12.35 -3.38 7.66
CA HIS A 8 12.11 -2.20 8.49
C HIS A 8 10.63 -2.04 8.85
N GLY A 9 9.70 -2.25 7.90
CA GLY A 9 8.27 -2.22 8.18
C GLY A 9 7.87 -3.25 9.26
N ARG A 10 8.27 -4.51 9.07
CA ARG A 10 7.98 -5.59 10.04
C ARG A 10 8.64 -5.39 11.40
N ALA A 11 9.87 -4.85 11.45
CA ALA A 11 10.54 -4.48 12.69
C ALA A 11 9.76 -3.39 13.43
N PHE A 12 9.28 -2.37 12.71
CA PHE A 12 8.51 -1.27 13.31
C PHE A 12 7.16 -1.74 13.86
N GLU A 13 6.42 -2.58 13.12
CA GLU A 13 5.19 -3.22 13.62
C GLU A 13 5.45 -4.02 14.90
N CYS A 14 6.54 -4.80 14.92
CA CYS A 14 6.93 -5.60 16.08
C CYS A 14 7.22 -4.72 17.30
N MET A 15 7.98 -3.63 17.12
CA MET A 15 8.30 -2.70 18.21
C MET A 15 7.05 -1.97 18.73
N LEU A 16 6.12 -1.58 17.86
CA LEU A 16 4.86 -0.95 18.28
C LEU A 16 4.02 -1.90 19.13
N VAL A 17 3.91 -3.17 18.75
CA VAL A 17 3.20 -4.18 19.56
C VAL A 17 3.88 -4.39 20.90
N ASP A 18 5.22 -4.44 20.96
CA ASP A 18 5.95 -4.56 22.21
C ASP A 18 5.70 -3.34 23.16
N CYS A 19 5.67 -2.12 22.61
CA CYS A 19 5.30 -0.91 23.39
C CYS A 19 3.87 -1.01 23.93
N LEU A 20 2.90 -1.38 23.08
CA LEU A 20 1.49 -1.51 23.49
C LEU A 20 1.31 -2.55 24.62
N LEU A 21 1.98 -3.69 24.51
CA LEU A 21 1.91 -4.75 25.54
C LEU A 21 2.58 -4.35 26.85
N HIS A 22 3.63 -3.54 26.77
CA HIS A 22 4.31 -3.00 27.96
C HIS A 22 3.44 -1.97 28.69
N ASP A 23 2.80 -1.05 27.94
CA ASP A 23 2.14 0.12 28.49
C ASP A 23 0.65 -0.09 28.78
N PHE A 24 0.03 -1.13 28.20
CA PHE A 24 -1.39 -1.42 28.35
C PHE A 24 -1.65 -2.84 28.90
N LEU A 25 -1.82 -2.95 30.21
CA LEU A 25 -1.94 -4.24 30.93
C LEU A 25 -3.16 -5.07 30.56
N ASN A 26 -4.22 -4.44 30.03
CA ASN A 26 -5.45 -5.13 29.62
C ASN A 26 -5.44 -5.54 28.13
N LEU A 27 -4.26 -5.80 27.56
CA LEU A 27 -4.06 -6.22 26.17
C LEU A 27 -3.46 -7.62 26.10
N ASN A 28 -4.18 -8.56 25.50
CA ASN A 28 -3.74 -9.94 25.29
C ASN A 28 -3.33 -10.17 23.85
N GLN A 29 -2.27 -10.94 23.62
CA GLN A 29 -1.88 -11.33 22.28
C GLN A 29 -2.66 -12.54 21.78
N THR A 30 -3.05 -12.53 20.50
CA THR A 30 -3.47 -13.74 19.81
C THR A 30 -2.29 -14.68 19.56
N GLU A 31 -2.55 -15.96 19.30
CA GLU A 31 -1.50 -16.91 18.88
C GLU A 31 -0.78 -16.44 17.61
N ASN A 32 -1.51 -15.85 16.66
CA ASN A 32 -0.94 -15.29 15.44
C ASN A 32 -0.01 -14.11 15.74
N CYS A 33 -0.41 -13.20 16.61
CA CYS A 33 0.42 -12.09 17.05
C CYS A 33 1.72 -12.59 17.70
N ILE A 34 1.66 -13.57 18.62
CA ILE A 34 2.83 -14.17 19.26
C ILE A 34 3.79 -14.74 18.21
N ARG A 35 3.28 -15.50 17.24
CA ARG A 35 4.06 -16.06 16.14
C ARG A 35 4.76 -14.99 15.30
N CYS A 36 4.03 -13.92 14.94
CA CYS A 36 4.58 -12.80 14.19
C CYS A 36 5.67 -12.06 14.98
N GLN A 37 5.46 -11.82 16.27
CA GLN A 37 6.44 -11.17 17.14
C GLN A 37 7.74 -12.00 17.23
N LEU A 38 7.65 -13.31 17.44
CA LEU A 38 8.81 -14.20 17.48
C LEU A 38 9.59 -14.19 16.15
N ARG A 39 8.89 -14.28 15.02
CA ARG A 39 9.50 -14.26 13.68
C ARG A 39 10.28 -12.96 13.41
N ASP A 40 9.71 -11.80 13.80
CA ASP A 40 10.23 -10.50 13.39
C ASP A 40 11.23 -9.88 14.40
N ARG A 41 11.48 -10.51 15.57
CA ARG A 41 12.49 -10.06 16.54
C ARG A 41 13.92 -10.01 15.97
N GLU A 42 14.27 -10.94 15.10
CA GLU A 42 15.58 -10.92 14.42
C GLU A 42 15.78 -9.68 13.54
N LYS A 43 14.68 -9.15 12.94
CA LYS A 43 14.72 -7.94 12.14
C LYS A 43 15.02 -6.70 12.99
N ILE A 44 14.49 -6.64 14.22
CA ILE A 44 14.86 -5.59 15.19
C ILE A 44 16.35 -5.68 15.55
N ALA A 45 16.86 -6.91 15.76
CA ALA A 45 18.26 -7.13 16.10
C ALA A 45 19.22 -6.70 14.97
N ALA A 46 18.78 -6.79 13.71
CA ALA A 46 19.55 -6.40 12.53
C ALA A 46 19.57 -4.89 12.26
N LEU A 47 18.75 -4.08 12.95
CA LEU A 47 18.71 -2.62 12.77
C LEU A 47 19.98 -1.95 13.31
N SER A 48 20.42 -0.87 12.66
CA SER A 48 21.41 0.04 13.26
C SER A 48 20.83 0.72 14.51
N THR A 49 21.71 1.17 15.39
CA THR A 49 21.33 1.84 16.65
C THR A 49 20.42 3.04 16.39
N ASP A 50 20.75 3.86 15.40
CA ASP A 50 19.99 5.09 15.08
C ASP A 50 18.58 4.76 14.57
N ILE A 51 18.45 3.79 13.65
CA ILE A 51 17.14 3.36 13.14
C ILE A 51 16.31 2.74 14.25
N ARG A 52 16.93 1.92 15.10
CA ARG A 52 16.24 1.30 16.25
C ARG A 52 15.72 2.35 17.22
N HIS A 53 16.54 3.35 17.56
CA HIS A 53 16.14 4.44 18.44
C HIS A 53 15.00 5.27 17.83
N ASP A 54 15.08 5.61 16.54
CA ASP A 54 14.02 6.33 15.83
C ASP A 54 12.70 5.56 15.81
N MET A 55 12.75 4.25 15.52
CA MET A 55 11.57 3.38 15.52
C MET A 55 10.97 3.25 16.92
N LEU A 56 11.79 3.10 17.96
CA LEU A 56 11.31 3.00 19.34
C LEU A 56 10.58 4.27 19.76
N ASN A 57 11.16 5.44 19.51
CA ASN A 57 10.51 6.72 19.81
C ASN A 57 9.18 6.87 19.07
N GLY A 58 9.14 6.55 17.75
CA GLY A 58 7.90 6.56 16.99
C GLY A 58 6.86 5.56 17.50
N SER A 59 7.29 4.34 17.87
CA SER A 59 6.41 3.32 18.46
C SER A 59 5.80 3.78 19.78
N GLN A 60 6.59 4.45 20.63
CA GLN A 60 6.10 4.97 21.91
C GLN A 60 5.05 6.07 21.73
N ILE A 61 5.27 6.99 20.77
CA ILE A 61 4.30 8.05 20.46
C ILE A 61 2.98 7.44 19.96
N ILE A 62 3.06 6.48 19.02
CA ILE A 62 1.86 5.82 18.47
C ILE A 62 1.16 4.99 19.55
N SER A 63 1.90 4.25 20.38
CA SER A 63 1.36 3.47 21.51
C SER A 63 0.56 4.35 22.47
N ASN A 64 1.14 5.47 22.90
CA ASN A 64 0.48 6.42 23.80
C ASN A 64 -0.83 6.96 23.18
N TRP A 65 -0.81 7.29 21.90
CA TRP A 65 -2.01 7.75 21.20
C TRP A 65 -3.06 6.63 21.09
N ILE A 66 -2.67 5.40 20.72
CA ILE A 66 -3.60 4.26 20.65
C ILE A 66 -4.25 4.03 22.03
N ILE A 67 -3.47 4.03 23.11
CA ILE A 67 -3.98 3.85 24.47
C ILE A 67 -4.97 4.97 24.82
N SER A 68 -4.74 6.20 24.37
CA SER A 68 -5.64 7.34 24.64
C SER A 68 -7.02 7.20 24.00
N ILE A 69 -7.16 6.44 22.92
CA ILE A 69 -8.45 6.20 22.25
C ILE A 69 -9.13 4.90 22.72
N LEU A 70 -8.44 4.06 23.47
CA LEU A 70 -8.98 2.83 24.06
C LEU A 70 -9.59 3.10 25.44
N ASN A 71 -10.59 2.28 25.81
CA ASN A 71 -11.10 2.27 27.17
C ASN A 71 -10.18 1.42 28.06
N THR A 72 -9.42 2.07 28.94
CA THR A 72 -8.43 1.41 29.81
C THR A 72 -9.00 0.39 30.80
N HIS A 73 -10.31 0.42 31.06
CA HIS A 73 -11.00 -0.54 31.93
C HIS A 73 -11.51 -1.78 31.18
N THR A 74 -11.25 -1.88 29.87
CA THR A 74 -11.71 -2.97 29.01
C THR A 74 -10.54 -3.83 28.59
N THR A 75 -10.72 -5.14 28.57
CA THR A 75 -9.73 -6.07 28.03
C THR A 75 -9.89 -6.18 26.51
N TYR A 76 -8.75 -6.13 25.82
CA TYR A 76 -8.66 -6.26 24.36
C TYR A 76 -7.74 -7.40 23.97
N GLU A 77 -7.90 -7.85 22.75
CA GLU A 77 -6.95 -8.72 22.06
C GLU A 77 -6.25 -7.93 20.95
N ILE A 78 -4.94 -8.16 20.79
CA ILE A 78 -4.14 -7.60 19.69
C ILE A 78 -3.71 -8.71 18.75
N ASP A 79 -3.88 -8.44 17.44
CA ASP A 79 -3.42 -9.32 16.38
C ASP A 79 -2.58 -8.54 15.36
N ARG A 80 -1.65 -9.25 14.69
CA ARG A 80 -0.92 -8.76 13.52
C ARG A 80 -1.41 -9.50 12.30
N LEU A 81 -1.86 -8.74 11.30
CA LEU A 81 -2.38 -9.32 10.06
C LEU A 81 -1.23 -9.61 9.09
N ASP A 82 -1.39 -10.64 8.29
CA ASP A 82 -0.43 -10.99 7.25
C ASP A 82 -0.78 -10.32 5.90
N ASP A 83 0.15 -10.41 4.94
CA ASP A 83 0.01 -9.78 3.63
C ASP A 83 -1.18 -10.32 2.79
N THR A 84 -1.81 -11.43 3.22
CA THR A 84 -2.97 -12.01 2.49
C THR A 84 -4.21 -11.13 2.64
N ALA A 85 -4.40 -10.44 3.75
CA ALA A 85 -5.47 -9.47 3.95
C ALA A 85 -5.41 -8.31 2.94
N ALA A 86 -4.21 -7.89 2.55
CA ALA A 86 -4.02 -6.83 1.56
C ALA A 86 -4.54 -7.21 0.15
N MET A 87 -4.65 -8.50 -0.16
CA MET A 87 -5.18 -8.97 -1.46
C MET A 87 -6.67 -8.66 -1.63
N VAL A 88 -7.42 -8.56 -0.54
CA VAL A 88 -8.85 -8.21 -0.52
C VAL A 88 -9.11 -6.75 -0.15
N GLY A 89 -8.07 -5.90 -0.17
CA GLY A 89 -8.19 -4.45 0.09
C GLY A 89 -8.13 -4.07 1.58
N ASP A 90 -7.89 -5.01 2.50
CA ASP A 90 -7.59 -4.71 3.89
C ASP A 90 -6.13 -4.23 4.00
N VAL A 91 -5.92 -3.00 4.45
CA VAL A 91 -4.60 -2.38 4.61
C VAL A 91 -4.11 -2.40 6.07
N THR A 92 -4.82 -3.13 6.93
CA THR A 92 -4.54 -3.24 8.36
C THR A 92 -3.29 -4.09 8.59
N ASP A 93 -2.34 -3.57 9.34
CA ASP A 93 -1.14 -4.29 9.79
C ASP A 93 -1.33 -4.81 11.23
N ILE A 94 -1.99 -4.02 12.09
CA ILE A 94 -2.29 -4.34 13.49
C ILE A 94 -3.78 -4.13 13.75
N CYS A 95 -4.41 -5.09 14.44
CA CYS A 95 -5.80 -5.02 14.87
C CYS A 95 -5.91 -5.16 16.39
N ILE A 96 -6.65 -4.25 17.04
CA ILE A 96 -7.01 -4.35 18.45
C ILE A 96 -8.52 -4.47 18.55
N TYR A 97 -9.03 -5.49 19.22
CA TYR A 97 -10.46 -5.75 19.27
C TYR A 97 -10.95 -6.26 20.63
N ASN A 98 -12.21 -5.96 20.91
CA ASN A 98 -12.94 -6.50 22.04
C ASN A 98 -14.19 -7.25 21.53
N ASN A 99 -14.19 -8.57 21.69
CA ASN A 99 -15.27 -9.43 21.21
C ASN A 99 -16.58 -9.19 21.96
N GLN A 100 -16.54 -8.82 23.25
CA GLN A 100 -17.74 -8.60 24.05
C GLN A 100 -18.48 -7.33 23.63
N GLN A 101 -17.73 -6.28 23.23
CA GLN A 101 -18.29 -5.01 22.78
C GLN A 101 -18.42 -4.91 21.26
N HIS A 102 -18.03 -5.93 20.50
CA HIS A 102 -17.93 -5.90 19.04
C HIS A 102 -17.15 -4.70 18.49
N LYS A 103 -16.16 -4.23 19.26
CA LYS A 103 -15.36 -3.05 18.93
C LYS A 103 -14.03 -3.46 18.36
N ARG A 104 -13.68 -2.91 17.20
CA ARG A 104 -12.44 -3.21 16.49
C ARG A 104 -11.76 -1.91 16.05
N TYR A 105 -10.46 -1.82 16.28
CA TYR A 105 -9.59 -0.75 15.84
C TYR A 105 -8.53 -1.34 14.92
N ASN A 106 -8.42 -0.80 13.70
CA ASN A 106 -7.48 -1.25 12.69
C ASN A 106 -6.41 -0.18 12.50
N PHE A 107 -5.15 -0.59 12.42
CA PHE A 107 -4.02 0.31 12.26
C PHE A 107 -3.18 -0.13 11.07
N SER A 108 -2.98 0.78 10.09
CA SER A 108 -1.97 0.63 9.06
C SER A 108 -0.72 1.35 9.50
N VAL A 109 0.38 0.63 9.68
CA VAL A 109 1.61 1.12 10.30
C VAL A 109 2.71 1.19 9.27
N LYS A 110 3.35 2.35 9.09
CA LYS A 110 4.38 2.56 8.08
C LYS A 110 5.61 3.24 8.67
N TYR A 111 6.78 2.83 8.18
CA TYR A 111 8.06 3.44 8.52
C TYR A 111 8.64 4.15 7.29
N ASN A 112 8.74 5.49 7.32
CA ASN A 112 9.27 6.33 6.24
C ASN A 112 8.61 6.11 4.87
N HIS A 113 7.34 5.70 4.83
CA HIS A 113 6.70 5.35 3.58
C HIS A 113 5.25 5.83 3.49
N ASN A 114 4.95 6.65 2.48
CA ASN A 114 3.62 7.23 2.28
C ASN A 114 2.68 6.41 1.38
N ALA A 115 3.21 5.45 0.60
CA ALA A 115 2.38 4.69 -0.32
C ALA A 115 1.27 3.96 0.42
N THR A 116 0.07 4.02 -0.14
CA THR A 116 -1.07 3.29 0.38
C THR A 116 -1.08 1.87 -0.13
N LYS A 117 -0.71 1.67 -1.39
CA LYS A 117 -0.75 0.35 -2.02
C LYS A 117 0.23 0.20 -3.18
N HIS A 118 0.70 -1.05 -3.34
CA HIS A 118 1.42 -1.49 -4.51
C HIS A 118 0.54 -2.48 -5.30
N GLN A 119 0.11 -2.14 -6.50
CA GLN A 119 -0.71 -3.02 -7.32
C GLN A 119 -0.01 -3.42 -8.62
N ARG A 120 -0.31 -4.63 -9.06
CA ARG A 120 0.15 -5.16 -10.35
C ARG A 120 -0.87 -4.85 -11.44
N ILE A 121 -0.40 -4.52 -12.65
CA ILE A 121 -1.25 -4.21 -13.80
C ILE A 121 -2.29 -5.33 -14.05
N PRO A 122 -1.94 -6.63 -14.06
CA PRO A 122 -2.89 -7.71 -14.36
C PRO A 122 -4.05 -7.85 -13.36
N ALA A 123 -3.98 -7.23 -12.17
CA ALA A 123 -4.98 -7.36 -11.13
C ALA A 123 -6.09 -6.29 -11.18
N LEU A 124 -6.13 -5.44 -12.24
CA LEU A 124 -7.08 -4.33 -12.32
C LEU A 124 -8.55 -4.77 -12.23
N MET A 125 -8.94 -5.82 -12.96
CA MET A 125 -10.35 -6.23 -12.96
C MET A 125 -10.83 -6.68 -11.59
N GLN A 126 -9.97 -7.35 -10.82
CA GLN A 126 -10.28 -7.71 -9.43
C GLN A 126 -10.35 -6.47 -8.51
N ALA A 127 -9.52 -5.46 -8.76
CA ALA A 127 -9.62 -4.16 -8.06
C ALA A 127 -10.92 -3.41 -8.36
N LEU A 128 -11.50 -3.61 -9.54
CA LEU A 128 -12.81 -3.09 -9.94
C LEU A 128 -13.98 -3.95 -9.41
N GLY A 129 -13.70 -5.10 -8.77
CA GLY A 129 -14.70 -6.00 -8.19
C GLY A 129 -15.13 -7.15 -9.10
N PHE A 130 -14.53 -7.33 -10.27
CA PHE A 130 -14.80 -8.50 -11.11
C PHE A 130 -14.15 -9.75 -10.51
N GLU A 131 -14.82 -10.88 -10.62
CA GLU A 131 -14.28 -12.15 -10.19
C GLU A 131 -13.06 -12.55 -10.99
N LYS A 132 -12.11 -13.19 -10.33
CA LYS A 132 -10.94 -13.77 -10.99
C LYS A 132 -11.40 -14.83 -12.00
N ASN A 133 -10.87 -14.76 -13.21
CA ASN A 133 -11.23 -15.58 -14.36
C ASN A 133 -12.66 -15.32 -14.92
N SER A 134 -13.33 -14.23 -14.53
CA SER A 134 -14.49 -13.74 -15.26
C SER A 134 -14.14 -13.41 -16.72
N ARG A 135 -15.14 -13.22 -17.55
CA ARG A 135 -14.95 -12.83 -18.96
C ARG A 135 -14.15 -11.52 -19.07
N GLU A 136 -14.47 -10.56 -18.24
CA GLU A 136 -13.84 -9.23 -18.18
C GLU A 136 -12.36 -9.36 -17.77
N ASP A 137 -12.06 -10.16 -16.74
CA ASP A 137 -10.69 -10.40 -16.26
C ASP A 137 -9.85 -11.14 -17.32
N ILE A 138 -10.42 -12.16 -17.99
CA ILE A 138 -9.73 -12.90 -19.05
C ILE A 138 -9.41 -11.99 -20.23
N LEU A 139 -10.39 -11.21 -20.73
CA LEU A 139 -10.20 -10.30 -21.86
C LEU A 139 -9.18 -9.20 -21.54
N TYR A 140 -9.25 -8.64 -20.35
CA TYR A 140 -8.28 -7.64 -19.90
C TYR A 140 -6.85 -8.20 -19.88
N ARG A 141 -6.65 -9.38 -19.26
CA ARG A 141 -5.32 -10.02 -19.20
C ARG A 141 -4.80 -10.42 -20.58
N GLN A 142 -5.65 -10.87 -21.49
CA GLN A 142 -5.25 -11.14 -22.88
C GLN A 142 -4.74 -9.88 -23.59
N ARG A 143 -5.45 -8.75 -23.45
CA ARG A 143 -5.01 -7.45 -23.99
C ARG A 143 -3.69 -6.99 -23.36
N TYR A 144 -3.55 -7.12 -22.04
CA TYR A 144 -2.31 -6.81 -21.35
C TYR A 144 -1.13 -7.65 -21.86
N GLU A 145 -1.29 -8.97 -21.99
CA GLU A 145 -0.23 -9.86 -22.50
C GLU A 145 0.15 -9.53 -23.94
N ASN A 146 -0.79 -9.15 -24.80
CA ASN A 146 -0.49 -8.71 -26.15
C ASN A 146 0.37 -7.43 -26.16
N ILE A 147 0.02 -6.42 -25.35
CA ILE A 147 0.81 -5.18 -25.22
C ILE A 147 2.21 -5.52 -24.69
N LYS A 148 2.29 -6.32 -23.64
CA LYS A 148 3.55 -6.76 -23.05
C LYS A 148 4.46 -7.47 -24.07
N ASN A 149 3.90 -8.42 -24.85
CA ASN A 149 4.66 -9.13 -25.85
C ASN A 149 5.16 -8.21 -26.97
N ASN A 150 4.37 -7.23 -27.39
CA ASN A 150 4.79 -6.23 -28.38
C ASN A 150 5.93 -5.35 -27.83
N ILE A 151 5.85 -4.92 -26.57
CA ILE A 151 6.92 -4.16 -25.91
C ILE A 151 8.21 -4.99 -25.85
N LEU A 152 8.12 -6.25 -25.42
CA LEU A 152 9.28 -7.15 -25.35
C LEU A 152 9.92 -7.40 -26.71
N ALA A 153 9.12 -7.56 -27.77
CA ALA A 153 9.60 -7.71 -29.13
C ALA A 153 10.31 -6.43 -29.63
N GLU A 154 9.75 -5.25 -29.34
CA GLU A 154 10.37 -3.96 -29.68
C GLU A 154 11.69 -3.75 -28.94
N ILE A 155 11.77 -4.12 -27.63
CA ILE A 155 13.02 -4.06 -26.87
C ILE A 155 14.07 -5.00 -27.47
N ALA A 156 13.71 -6.24 -27.77
CA ALA A 156 14.64 -7.22 -28.35
C ALA A 156 15.19 -6.77 -29.72
N HIS A 157 14.37 -6.07 -30.50
CA HIS A 157 14.79 -5.48 -31.77
C HIS A 157 15.70 -4.26 -31.59
N SER A 158 15.34 -3.34 -30.67
CA SER A 158 16.01 -2.06 -30.50
C SER A 158 17.29 -2.15 -29.65
N PHE A 159 17.37 -3.13 -28.76
CA PHE A 159 18.48 -3.33 -27.82
C PHE A 159 18.90 -4.80 -27.79
N PRO A 160 19.45 -5.34 -28.88
CA PRO A 160 19.82 -6.75 -28.97
C PRO A 160 20.87 -7.09 -27.89
N GLY A 161 20.57 -8.14 -27.10
CA GLY A 161 21.46 -8.61 -26.02
C GLY A 161 21.33 -7.89 -24.68
N ALA A 162 20.50 -6.84 -24.57
CA ALA A 162 20.22 -6.25 -23.27
C ALA A 162 19.33 -7.19 -22.42
N GLU A 163 19.59 -7.23 -21.10
CA GLU A 163 18.85 -8.03 -20.11
C GLU A 163 18.24 -7.17 -18.98
N GLN A 164 18.79 -5.98 -18.77
CA GLN A 164 18.41 -5.10 -17.68
C GLN A 164 17.89 -3.73 -18.16
N TYR A 165 16.97 -3.15 -17.38
CA TYR A 165 16.47 -1.79 -17.65
C TYR A 165 17.56 -0.71 -17.64
N SER A 166 18.61 -0.90 -16.82
CA SER A 166 19.76 0.03 -16.77
C SER A 166 20.52 0.11 -18.10
N GLU A 167 20.61 -1.00 -18.83
CA GLU A 167 21.28 -1.06 -20.13
C GLU A 167 20.49 -0.32 -21.22
N ILE A 168 19.15 -0.47 -21.20
CA ILE A 168 18.26 0.30 -22.07
C ILE A 168 18.37 1.80 -21.75
N LYS A 169 18.30 2.15 -20.46
CA LYS A 169 18.33 3.55 -20.01
C LYS A 169 19.67 4.24 -20.32
N SER A 170 20.78 3.51 -20.29
CA SER A 170 22.10 4.06 -20.64
C SER A 170 22.22 4.41 -22.13
N GLN A 171 21.53 3.67 -23.01
CA GLN A 171 21.53 3.89 -24.45
C GLN A 171 20.46 4.90 -24.89
N ASN A 172 19.28 4.85 -24.25
CA ASN A 172 18.18 5.77 -24.51
C ASN A 172 17.45 6.09 -23.18
N PRO A 173 17.74 7.25 -22.54
CA PRO A 173 17.18 7.61 -21.21
C PRO A 173 15.66 7.73 -21.15
N THR A 174 14.98 8.07 -22.27
CA THR A 174 13.53 8.29 -22.32
C THR A 174 12.74 7.05 -22.75
N TYR A 175 13.43 6.04 -23.29
CA TYR A 175 12.78 4.87 -23.90
C TYR A 175 11.81 4.14 -22.96
N ILE A 176 12.22 3.94 -21.70
CA ILE A 176 11.39 3.24 -20.70
C ILE A 176 10.10 4.01 -20.47
N ASP A 177 10.19 5.33 -20.30
CA ASP A 177 9.02 6.19 -20.06
C ASP A 177 8.09 6.25 -21.26
N GLU A 178 8.64 6.37 -22.48
CA GLU A 178 7.87 6.54 -23.71
C GLU A 178 7.32 5.23 -24.28
N LYS A 179 8.11 4.15 -24.22
CA LYS A 179 7.80 2.89 -24.91
C LYS A 179 7.29 1.79 -24.01
N ILE A 180 7.48 1.92 -22.68
CA ILE A 180 7.02 0.93 -21.70
C ILE A 180 5.92 1.53 -20.83
N TYR A 181 6.23 2.64 -20.11
CA TYR A 181 5.29 3.17 -19.13
C TYR A 181 4.10 3.85 -19.77
N PHE A 182 4.29 4.70 -20.76
CA PHE A 182 3.21 5.45 -21.40
C PHE A 182 2.12 4.53 -22.02
N PRO A 183 2.44 3.51 -22.85
CA PRO A 183 1.42 2.63 -23.38
C PRO A 183 0.70 1.80 -22.33
N LEU A 184 1.41 1.36 -21.28
CA LEU A 184 0.80 0.59 -20.19
C LEU A 184 -0.06 1.46 -19.25
N CYS A 185 0.37 2.68 -18.93
CA CYS A 185 -0.45 3.63 -18.19
C CYS A 185 -1.69 4.04 -18.98
N THR A 186 -1.55 4.25 -20.30
CA THR A 186 -2.68 4.53 -21.20
C THR A 186 -3.68 3.37 -21.23
N PHE A 187 -3.19 2.16 -21.38
CA PHE A 187 -4.02 0.94 -21.36
C PHE A 187 -4.74 0.79 -20.00
N TYR A 188 -4.03 0.94 -18.89
CA TYR A 188 -4.59 0.81 -17.56
C TYR A 188 -5.68 1.87 -17.29
N LYS A 189 -5.38 3.14 -17.58
CA LYS A 189 -6.33 4.26 -17.47
C LYS A 189 -7.58 4.04 -18.31
N ASN A 190 -7.42 3.67 -19.60
CA ASN A 190 -8.55 3.42 -20.49
C ASN A 190 -9.38 2.25 -20.00
N SER A 191 -8.75 1.16 -19.53
CA SER A 191 -9.45 0.00 -18.98
C SER A 191 -10.28 0.34 -17.73
N ILE A 192 -9.82 1.27 -16.89
CA ILE A 192 -10.66 1.76 -15.78
C ILE A 192 -11.85 2.51 -16.35
N ASN A 193 -11.62 3.51 -17.22
CA ASN A 193 -12.68 4.37 -17.77
C ASN A 193 -13.76 3.56 -18.52
N ASP A 194 -13.35 2.54 -19.29
CA ASP A 194 -14.25 1.68 -20.07
C ASP A 194 -15.17 0.82 -19.17
N ASN A 195 -14.75 0.56 -17.92
CA ASN A 195 -15.48 -0.26 -16.97
C ASN A 195 -16.04 0.55 -15.79
N LEU A 196 -15.96 1.89 -15.83
CA LEU A 196 -16.34 2.74 -14.73
C LEU A 196 -17.86 2.86 -14.62
N ASN A 197 -18.38 2.44 -13.47
CA ASN A 197 -19.75 2.68 -13.01
C ASN A 197 -19.70 2.90 -11.49
N ARG A 198 -20.86 3.11 -10.86
CA ARG A 198 -20.92 3.39 -9.41
C ARG A 198 -20.31 2.27 -8.56
N GLU A 199 -20.53 1.03 -8.91
CA GLU A 199 -20.05 -0.13 -8.15
C GLU A 199 -18.54 -0.31 -8.34
N THR A 200 -18.06 -0.33 -9.58
CA THR A 200 -16.63 -0.48 -9.89
C THR A 200 -15.79 0.69 -9.38
N LEU A 201 -16.35 1.91 -9.37
CA LEU A 201 -15.72 3.07 -8.75
C LEU A 201 -15.54 2.87 -7.24
N GLN A 202 -16.58 2.41 -6.54
CA GLN A 202 -16.50 2.17 -5.10
C GLN A 202 -15.50 1.06 -4.77
N ASN A 203 -15.47 -0.01 -5.57
CA ASN A 203 -14.51 -1.10 -5.42
C ASN A 203 -13.08 -0.62 -5.66
N LEU A 204 -12.84 0.16 -6.72
CA LEU A 204 -11.54 0.76 -6.99
C LEU A 204 -11.07 1.66 -5.84
N PHE A 205 -11.95 2.53 -5.33
CA PHE A 205 -11.63 3.39 -4.21
C PHE A 205 -11.25 2.59 -2.96
N LYS A 206 -12.09 1.62 -2.57
CA LYS A 206 -11.81 0.72 -1.44
C LYS A 206 -10.53 -0.07 -1.63
N PHE A 207 -10.25 -0.52 -2.85
CA PHE A 207 -9.03 -1.24 -3.15
C PHE A 207 -7.77 -0.35 -3.01
N LEU A 208 -7.83 0.91 -3.45
CA LEU A 208 -6.66 1.82 -3.45
C LEU A 208 -6.43 2.49 -2.10
N VAL A 209 -7.49 2.80 -1.35
CA VAL A 209 -7.42 3.52 -0.07
C VAL A 209 -7.52 2.55 1.11
N GLY A 210 -8.38 1.57 1.03
CA GLY A 210 -8.69 0.57 2.05
C GLY A 210 -10.18 0.30 2.12
N ASN A 211 -10.58 -0.95 2.39
CA ASN A 211 -11.99 -1.38 2.41
C ASN A 211 -12.60 -1.40 3.82
N VAL A 212 -11.80 -1.24 4.86
CA VAL A 212 -12.24 -1.15 6.26
C VAL A 212 -11.78 0.16 6.88
N GLY A 213 -12.53 0.68 7.85
CA GLY A 213 -12.12 1.84 8.62
C GLY A 213 -10.84 1.54 9.42
N PHE A 214 -9.86 2.39 9.31
CA PHE A 214 -8.57 2.22 9.97
C PHE A 214 -7.92 3.56 10.29
N TYR A 215 -6.89 3.52 11.15
CA TYR A 215 -5.98 4.62 11.38
C TYR A 215 -4.66 4.34 10.65
N LYS A 216 -4.14 5.32 9.91
CA LYS A 216 -2.83 5.22 9.27
C LYS A 216 -1.79 5.94 10.13
N CYS A 217 -0.83 5.19 10.66
CA CYS A 217 0.24 5.68 11.53
C CYS A 217 1.56 5.61 10.77
N ILE A 218 2.20 6.76 10.54
CA ILE A 218 3.47 6.83 9.80
C ILE A 218 4.53 7.41 10.71
N ASN A 219 5.61 6.67 10.88
CA ASN A 219 6.81 7.16 11.54
C ASN A 219 7.77 7.80 10.53
N PHE A 220 7.92 9.11 10.56
CA PHE A 220 8.94 9.85 9.82
C PHE A 220 10.13 10.21 10.75
N PRO A 221 11.30 10.59 10.21
CA PRO A 221 12.48 10.88 11.01
C PRO A 221 12.30 12.01 12.04
N ARG A 222 11.42 12.98 11.77
CA ARG A 222 11.22 14.17 12.62
C ARG A 222 9.88 14.21 13.33
N TYR A 223 8.91 13.41 12.91
CA TYR A 223 7.55 13.43 13.43
C TYR A 223 6.85 12.10 13.19
N VAL A 224 5.79 11.88 13.94
CA VAL A 224 4.80 10.82 13.69
C VAL A 224 3.54 11.47 13.15
N GLU A 225 2.97 10.90 12.10
CA GLU A 225 1.71 11.32 11.50
C GLU A 225 0.65 10.24 11.72
N ILE A 226 -0.52 10.64 12.21
CA ILE A 226 -1.67 9.76 12.40
C ILE A 226 -2.85 10.35 11.65
N MET A 227 -3.49 9.55 10.82
CA MET A 227 -4.63 9.94 9.99
C MET A 227 -5.81 9.01 10.24
N ASP A 228 -7.00 9.61 10.42
CA ASP A 228 -8.23 8.86 10.67
C ASP A 228 -8.97 8.52 9.36
N PHE A 229 -8.94 7.23 9.00
CA PHE A 229 -9.67 6.66 7.86
C PHE A 229 -10.92 5.88 8.31
N THR A 230 -11.41 6.07 9.55
CA THR A 230 -12.56 5.29 10.06
C THR A 230 -13.90 5.74 9.48
N ASN A 231 -14.02 7.01 9.08
CA ASN A 231 -15.27 7.63 8.61
C ASN A 231 -15.13 8.26 7.21
N ILE A 232 -14.55 7.51 6.27
CA ILE A 232 -14.37 8.00 4.90
C ILE A 232 -15.69 7.85 4.13
N SER A 233 -16.16 8.94 3.52
CA SER A 233 -17.26 8.91 2.56
C SER A 233 -16.82 8.20 1.28
N ILE A 234 -17.68 7.31 0.77
CA ILE A 234 -17.43 6.61 -0.49
C ILE A 234 -17.72 7.57 -1.66
N PRO A 235 -16.79 7.73 -2.62
CA PRO A 235 -17.00 8.62 -3.76
C PRO A 235 -18.08 8.08 -4.70
N THR A 236 -18.75 8.99 -5.39
CA THR A 236 -19.74 8.69 -6.44
C THR A 236 -19.26 9.03 -7.83
N GLU A 237 -18.19 9.84 -7.93
CA GLU A 237 -17.59 10.28 -9.18
C GLU A 237 -16.08 10.35 -9.05
N CYS A 238 -15.37 10.17 -10.17
CA CYS A 238 -13.94 10.44 -10.26
C CYS A 238 -13.55 10.92 -11.66
N ARG A 239 -12.39 11.56 -11.72
CA ARG A 239 -11.70 11.92 -12.96
C ARG A 239 -10.38 11.19 -13.01
N ILE A 240 -10.09 10.50 -14.13
CA ILE A 240 -8.87 9.68 -14.29
C ILE A 240 -8.13 10.14 -15.53
N TYR A 241 -6.87 10.53 -15.37
CA TYR A 241 -6.04 11.03 -16.47
C TYR A 241 -4.56 10.69 -16.28
N LEU A 242 -3.79 10.79 -17.37
CA LEU A 242 -2.32 10.70 -17.30
C LEU A 242 -1.77 12.05 -16.87
N ASN A 243 -0.99 12.06 -15.79
CA ASN A 243 -0.25 13.25 -15.37
C ASN A 243 1.07 13.41 -16.14
N ASN A 244 1.68 12.25 -16.50
CA ASN A 244 2.84 12.13 -17.38
C ASN A 244 2.91 10.70 -17.91
N ASN A 245 4.03 10.31 -18.55
CA ASN A 245 4.19 8.98 -19.18
C ASN A 245 4.09 7.81 -18.19
N SER A 246 4.42 8.02 -16.92
CA SER A 246 4.48 6.97 -15.89
C SER A 246 3.51 7.15 -14.73
N HIS A 247 2.70 8.21 -14.74
CA HIS A 247 1.79 8.54 -13.65
C HIS A 247 0.33 8.65 -14.11
N ILE A 248 -0.55 7.97 -13.41
CA ILE A 248 -2.01 8.10 -13.53
C ILE A 248 -2.51 8.85 -12.30
N ARG A 249 -3.28 9.90 -12.52
CA ARG A 249 -3.95 10.64 -11.45
C ARG A 249 -5.42 10.29 -11.41
N ILE A 250 -5.94 10.10 -10.18
CA ILE A 250 -7.35 9.86 -9.91
C ILE A 250 -7.80 10.91 -8.90
N GLU A 251 -8.76 11.73 -9.31
CA GLU A 251 -9.41 12.75 -8.48
C GLU A 251 -10.82 12.27 -8.15
N PHE A 252 -11.10 12.03 -6.88
CA PHE A 252 -12.41 11.61 -6.39
C PHE A 252 -13.20 12.79 -5.85
N ASN A 253 -14.52 12.81 -6.08
CA ASN A 253 -15.41 13.90 -5.61
C ASN A 253 -15.58 13.96 -4.08
N ASN A 254 -15.01 13.02 -3.33
CA ASN A 254 -14.94 13.06 -1.87
C ASN A 254 -13.67 13.73 -1.33
N GLY A 255 -12.86 14.35 -2.18
CA GLY A 255 -11.66 15.11 -1.81
C GLY A 255 -10.35 14.33 -1.83
N PHE A 256 -10.36 13.03 -2.13
CA PHE A 256 -9.12 12.28 -2.33
C PHE A 256 -8.54 12.51 -3.73
N ILE A 257 -7.25 12.82 -3.79
CA ILE A 257 -6.46 12.79 -5.03
C ILE A 257 -5.34 11.77 -4.88
N LEU A 258 -5.31 10.78 -5.78
CA LEU A 258 -4.29 9.75 -5.81
C LEU A 258 -3.36 9.93 -7.00
N ASP A 259 -2.08 9.63 -6.81
CA ASP A 259 -1.06 9.53 -7.85
C ASP A 259 -0.53 8.10 -7.88
N MET A 260 -0.64 7.45 -9.04
CA MET A 260 -0.23 6.07 -9.25
C MET A 260 0.96 6.06 -10.19
N ARG A 261 2.16 5.88 -9.66
CA ARG A 261 3.39 5.83 -10.41
C ARG A 261 3.71 4.40 -10.86
N LEU A 262 3.78 4.17 -12.16
CA LEU A 262 4.26 2.91 -12.72
C LEU A 262 5.79 2.84 -12.64
N HIS A 263 6.32 1.73 -12.13
CA HIS A 263 7.74 1.51 -12.07
C HIS A 263 8.11 0.02 -12.14
N THR A 264 9.40 -0.24 -12.38
CA THR A 264 9.95 -1.61 -12.42
C THR A 264 9.92 -2.25 -11.03
N ALA A 265 9.50 -3.51 -10.96
CA ALA A 265 9.55 -4.31 -9.74
C ALA A 265 10.73 -5.29 -9.73
N SER A 266 11.57 -5.26 -10.78
CA SER A 266 12.76 -6.09 -10.96
C SER A 266 13.77 -5.30 -11.78
N SER A 267 15.06 -5.60 -11.69
CA SER A 267 16.11 -5.02 -12.55
C SER A 267 16.06 -5.59 -13.97
N SER A 268 15.65 -6.84 -14.15
CA SER A 268 15.49 -7.49 -15.45
C SER A 268 14.12 -7.19 -16.05
N PHE A 269 14.07 -6.99 -17.37
CA PHE A 269 12.83 -6.79 -18.12
C PHE A 269 12.27 -8.08 -18.73
N SER A 270 12.94 -9.22 -18.62
CA SER A 270 12.51 -10.49 -19.26
C SER A 270 11.05 -10.86 -19.00
N GLY A 271 10.52 -10.58 -17.83
CA GLY A 271 9.11 -10.79 -17.47
C GLY A 271 8.25 -9.52 -17.50
N LEU A 272 8.81 -8.37 -17.86
CA LEU A 272 8.20 -7.03 -17.75
C LEU A 272 7.47 -6.84 -16.42
N SER A 273 8.20 -7.15 -15.31
CA SER A 273 7.63 -7.09 -13.97
C SER A 273 7.50 -5.63 -13.51
N LEU A 274 6.28 -5.11 -13.57
CA LEU A 274 5.93 -3.74 -13.25
C LEU A 274 4.86 -3.69 -12.15
N LYS A 275 4.88 -2.60 -11.38
CA LYS A 275 3.86 -2.32 -10.37
C LYS A 275 3.59 -0.83 -10.28
N PHE A 276 2.39 -0.48 -9.86
CA PHE A 276 2.08 0.89 -9.44
C PHE A 276 2.44 1.08 -7.96
N ASP A 277 3.00 2.24 -7.68
CA ASP A 277 3.17 2.81 -6.35
C ASP A 277 2.13 3.91 -6.19
N THR A 278 1.11 3.68 -5.35
CA THR A 278 0.00 4.59 -5.19
C THR A 278 0.19 5.44 -3.95
N GLN A 279 0.13 6.74 -4.12
CA GLN A 279 0.23 7.73 -3.05
C GLN A 279 -1.02 8.59 -3.00
N ILE A 280 -1.44 8.99 -1.81
CA ILE A 280 -2.47 10.01 -1.63
C ILE A 280 -1.76 11.37 -1.64
N LEU A 281 -2.15 12.24 -2.56
CA LEU A 281 -1.63 13.61 -2.66
C LEU A 281 -2.47 14.59 -1.85
N GLU A 282 -3.79 14.41 -1.91
CA GLU A 282 -4.73 15.25 -1.20
C GLU A 282 -5.76 14.40 -0.46
N TYR A 283 -6.19 14.91 0.66
CA TYR A 283 -7.16 14.30 1.57
C TYR A 283 -8.36 15.20 1.71
N PRO A 284 -9.56 14.68 2.02
CA PRO A 284 -10.72 15.50 2.38
C PRO A 284 -10.36 16.47 3.52
N GLU A 285 -10.86 17.71 3.44
CA GLU A 285 -10.68 18.69 4.54
C GLU A 285 -11.25 18.21 5.89
N SER A 286 -12.26 17.35 5.83
CA SER A 286 -12.89 16.76 7.02
C SER A 286 -12.06 15.66 7.67
N MET A 287 -10.94 15.22 7.05
CA MET A 287 -10.12 14.14 7.57
C MET A 287 -9.24 14.62 8.71
N GLU A 288 -9.35 13.97 9.86
CA GLU A 288 -8.51 14.28 11.01
C GLU A 288 -7.08 13.78 10.78
N LYS A 289 -6.13 14.69 10.98
CA LYS A 289 -4.70 14.44 10.88
C LYS A 289 -3.98 15.03 12.08
N ILE A 290 -3.25 14.19 12.81
CA ILE A 290 -2.48 14.57 13.99
C ILE A 290 -1.00 14.40 13.69
N ILE A 291 -0.18 15.38 14.08
CA ILE A 291 1.27 15.35 13.94
C ILE A 291 1.91 15.52 15.32
N TYR A 292 2.75 14.56 15.69
CA TYR A 292 3.57 14.59 16.90
C TYR A 292 5.04 14.79 16.51
N ASN A 293 5.64 15.89 16.93
CA ASN A 293 7.09 16.11 16.77
C ASN A 293 7.87 15.19 17.74
N LYS A 294 9.01 14.69 17.28
CA LYS A 294 9.93 13.85 18.06
C LYS A 294 10.95 14.66 18.84
#